data_2c1ab8c96092c9d6f9d1152a40ea774c
#
_entry.id   2c1ab8c96092c9d6f9d1152a40ea774c
#
_cell.length_a   1.000
_cell.length_b   1.000
_cell.length_c   1.000
_cell.angle_alpha   90.00
_cell.angle_beta   90.00
_cell.angle_gamma   90.00
#
_symmetry.space_group_name_H-M   'P 1'
#
loop_
_entity.id
_entity.type
_entity.pdbx_description
1 polymer ?
#
loop_
_entity_poly.entity_id
_entity_poly.type
_entity_poly.pdbx_seq_one_letter_code
_entity_poly.pdbx_strand_id
1 'polypeptide(L)'
;MDTLKDNIENVLNLSPEELAGISFKCICGKDHSVDIKKIIIEKGAINKVPEVAAPFRNGKLFLVADNNTYGVAGQAVEEMLKDQNFNVYSFVFNTPHELVPDASTLGRLLIEYELGTSLIVAVGSGVINDMCRYLAYKLEIPYIIVGTAPSMDGYASVVTPTIVDGIKATLGGVYPYAIIGDIDILKNAPMRMLYAGFGDILGKVNALADWNLARILHGEEYCDICAGLVKNALKKCIDNIDGIKNREENAIKYLMEALVIAGVSMGMFGNSRPASGAEHHFAHYWDEDAIARGVEHPLHGNSVGVGTVVAAEQYKIIKDKIPEGVEIPDPEEVTNLLKRLGAWHSPADLGISKELFKRSIIHSKDSRPKFTSSHYAGELGMLEEIAEILNKKFYE
;
A
#
# COMPACT_ATOMS: atom_id res chain seq x y z
N MET A 1 8.05 -27.28 21.94
CA MET A 1 8.80 -26.45 20.99
C MET A 1 8.38 -26.74 19.53
N ASP A 2 8.06 -27.97 19.19
CA ASP A 2 7.67 -28.35 17.82
C ASP A 2 6.32 -27.76 17.40
N THR A 3 5.30 -27.74 18.26
CA THR A 3 3.96 -27.18 17.96
C THR A 3 3.93 -25.68 17.67
N LEU A 4 4.89 -24.89 18.17
CA LEU A 4 4.99 -23.46 17.90
C LEU A 4 5.69 -23.19 16.55
N LYS A 5 6.69 -24.00 16.18
CA LYS A 5 7.31 -23.93 14.85
C LYS A 5 6.34 -24.31 13.73
N ASP A 6 5.58 -25.39 13.93
CA ASP A 6 4.56 -25.84 12.99
C ASP A 6 3.47 -24.78 12.79
N ASN A 7 3.08 -24.03 13.85
CA ASN A 7 2.13 -22.93 13.75
C ASN A 7 2.70 -21.73 12.96
N ILE A 8 4.01 -21.43 13.05
CA ILE A 8 4.64 -20.35 12.31
C ILE A 8 4.70 -20.67 10.82
N GLU A 9 5.18 -21.87 10.46
CA GLU A 9 5.25 -22.30 9.07
C GLU A 9 3.85 -22.35 8.43
N ASN A 10 2.84 -22.74 9.19
CA ASN A 10 1.45 -22.73 8.74
C ASN A 10 0.98 -21.32 8.42
N VAL A 11 1.21 -20.31 9.28
CA VAL A 11 0.77 -18.93 9.06
C VAL A 11 1.48 -18.30 7.85
N LEU A 12 2.78 -18.58 7.65
CA LEU A 12 3.55 -18.03 6.53
C LEU A 12 3.08 -18.51 5.14
N ASN A 13 2.34 -19.62 5.10
CA ASN A 13 1.81 -20.20 3.86
C ASN A 13 0.33 -19.88 3.62
N LEU A 14 -0.35 -19.17 4.53
CA LEU A 14 -1.74 -18.80 4.36
C LEU A 14 -1.93 -17.82 3.19
N SER A 15 -3.00 -18.05 2.45
CA SER A 15 -3.50 -17.10 1.47
C SER A 15 -4.14 -15.88 2.17
N PRO A 16 -4.36 -14.74 1.47
CA PRO A 16 -5.10 -13.62 2.03
C PRO A 16 -6.50 -14.03 2.52
N GLU A 17 -7.16 -14.92 1.80
CA GLU A 17 -8.47 -15.45 2.17
C GLU A 17 -8.44 -16.17 3.52
N GLU A 18 -7.40 -16.95 3.78
CA GLU A 18 -7.19 -17.69 5.04
C GLU A 18 -6.71 -16.79 6.18
N LEU A 19 -6.08 -15.67 5.87
CA LEU A 19 -5.71 -14.64 6.85
C LEU A 19 -6.93 -13.83 7.34
N ALA A 20 -8.05 -13.84 6.63
CA ALA A 20 -9.26 -13.15 7.06
C ALA A 20 -9.81 -13.72 8.38
N GLY A 21 -9.97 -12.87 9.37
CA GLY A 21 -10.49 -13.23 10.70
C GLY A 21 -9.53 -14.03 11.58
N ILE A 22 -8.26 -14.21 11.16
CA ILE A 22 -7.28 -14.95 11.96
C ILE A 22 -6.95 -14.21 13.26
N SER A 23 -6.75 -14.96 14.34
CA SER A 23 -6.23 -14.46 15.61
C SER A 23 -5.33 -15.53 16.24
N PHE A 24 -4.12 -15.13 16.66
CA PHE A 24 -3.16 -16.06 17.27
C PHE A 24 -2.15 -15.36 18.17
N LYS A 25 -1.59 -16.11 19.13
CA LYS A 25 -0.45 -15.66 19.94
C LYS A 25 0.84 -15.87 19.17
N CYS A 26 1.60 -14.81 18.98
CA CYS A 26 2.83 -14.85 18.22
C CYS A 26 4.06 -15.05 19.12
N ILE A 27 5.11 -15.65 18.55
CA ILE A 27 6.42 -15.77 19.22
C ILE A 27 7.09 -14.41 19.45
N CYS A 28 6.70 -13.35 18.74
CA CYS A 28 7.18 -12.00 19.01
C CYS A 28 6.61 -11.38 20.31
N GLY A 29 5.75 -12.12 21.02
CA GLY A 29 5.13 -11.70 22.28
C GLY A 29 3.82 -10.90 22.12
N LYS A 30 3.39 -10.61 20.89
CA LYS A 30 2.12 -9.93 20.61
C LYS A 30 1.01 -10.91 20.26
N ASP A 31 -0.22 -10.54 20.55
CA ASP A 31 -1.40 -11.19 19.98
C ASP A 31 -1.70 -10.51 18.63
N HIS A 32 -1.67 -11.28 17.55
CA HIS A 32 -2.02 -10.79 16.21
C HIS A 32 -3.46 -11.11 15.90
N SER A 33 -4.15 -10.16 15.27
CA SER A 33 -5.52 -10.35 14.78
C SER A 33 -5.76 -9.56 13.50
N VAL A 34 -6.63 -10.08 12.64
CA VAL A 34 -7.06 -9.46 11.38
C VAL A 34 -8.57 -9.37 11.41
N ASP A 35 -9.13 -8.20 11.68
CA ASP A 35 -10.58 -7.99 11.73
C ASP A 35 -11.18 -7.65 10.35
N ILE A 36 -10.85 -8.49 9.36
CA ILE A 36 -11.45 -8.49 8.04
C ILE A 36 -12.25 -9.79 7.93
N LYS A 37 -13.54 -9.72 7.59
CA LYS A 37 -14.39 -10.92 7.59
C LYS A 37 -14.24 -11.76 6.34
N LYS A 38 -13.97 -11.14 5.18
CA LYS A 38 -13.75 -11.83 3.90
C LYS A 38 -12.70 -11.11 3.05
N ILE A 39 -11.81 -11.87 2.45
CA ILE A 39 -10.92 -11.43 1.38
C ILE A 39 -11.18 -12.36 0.20
N ILE A 40 -11.53 -11.82 -0.96
CA ILE A 40 -11.90 -12.59 -2.15
C ILE A 40 -11.12 -12.03 -3.33
N ILE A 41 -10.11 -12.77 -3.82
CA ILE A 41 -9.25 -12.35 -4.94
C ILE A 41 -9.26 -13.46 -5.98
N GLU A 42 -10.24 -13.39 -6.88
CA GLU A 42 -10.42 -14.40 -7.91
C GLU A 42 -11.12 -13.82 -9.14
N LYS A 43 -11.20 -14.59 -10.20
CA LYS A 43 -11.96 -14.24 -11.39
C LYS A 43 -13.45 -14.25 -11.11
N GLY A 44 -14.14 -13.19 -11.50
CA GLY A 44 -15.58 -13.03 -11.23
C GLY A 44 -15.92 -12.73 -9.78
N ALA A 45 -14.95 -12.30 -8.96
CA ALA A 45 -15.17 -11.98 -7.54
C ALA A 45 -16.23 -10.90 -7.31
N ILE A 46 -16.42 -9.99 -8.28
CA ILE A 46 -17.44 -8.94 -8.22
C ILE A 46 -18.85 -9.51 -8.03
N ASN A 47 -19.14 -10.70 -8.57
CA ASN A 47 -20.44 -11.36 -8.44
C ASN A 47 -20.76 -11.81 -7.01
N LYS A 48 -19.76 -11.82 -6.11
CA LYS A 48 -19.95 -12.16 -4.69
C LYS A 48 -20.30 -10.94 -3.82
N VAL A 49 -20.31 -9.73 -4.39
CA VAL A 49 -20.67 -8.51 -3.65
C VAL A 49 -22.02 -8.60 -2.95
N PRO A 50 -23.12 -9.08 -3.60
CA PRO A 50 -24.40 -9.19 -2.92
C PRO A 50 -24.42 -10.19 -1.76
N GLU A 51 -23.67 -11.31 -1.86
CA GLU A 51 -23.50 -12.27 -0.76
C GLU A 51 -22.76 -11.63 0.42
N VAL A 52 -21.69 -10.90 0.14
CA VAL A 52 -20.90 -10.20 1.17
C VAL A 52 -21.72 -9.10 1.84
N ALA A 53 -22.57 -8.40 1.10
CA ALA A 53 -23.44 -7.34 1.61
C ALA A 53 -24.71 -7.88 2.33
N ALA A 54 -25.02 -9.18 2.23
CA ALA A 54 -26.27 -9.77 2.76
C ALA A 54 -26.57 -9.47 4.24
N PRO A 55 -25.58 -9.42 5.16
CA PRO A 55 -25.83 -9.06 6.57
C PRO A 55 -26.41 -7.65 6.75
N PHE A 56 -26.23 -6.76 5.78
CA PHE A 56 -26.62 -5.34 5.82
C PHE A 56 -27.91 -5.03 5.04
N ARG A 57 -28.64 -6.06 4.59
CA ARG A 57 -29.83 -5.94 3.73
C ARG A 57 -30.94 -5.06 4.29
N ASN A 58 -31.06 -4.99 5.61
CA ASN A 58 -32.15 -4.25 6.26
C ASN A 58 -31.90 -2.73 6.36
N GLY A 59 -30.71 -2.26 5.99
CA GLY A 59 -30.35 -0.85 5.98
C GLY A 59 -30.10 -0.31 4.57
N LYS A 60 -29.67 0.94 4.48
CA LYS A 60 -29.22 1.53 3.21
C LYS A 60 -27.78 1.15 2.93
N LEU A 61 -27.45 0.93 1.69
CA LEU A 61 -26.08 0.74 1.20
C LEU A 61 -25.64 1.99 0.45
N PHE A 62 -24.51 2.56 0.87
CA PHE A 62 -23.91 3.75 0.24
C PHE A 62 -22.79 3.33 -0.70
N LEU A 63 -23.05 3.33 -2.01
CA LEU A 63 -22.02 3.05 -3.01
C LEU A 63 -21.25 4.32 -3.34
N VAL A 64 -19.93 4.26 -3.27
CA VAL A 64 -19.02 5.38 -3.56
C VAL A 64 -18.02 4.97 -4.63
N ALA A 65 -17.92 5.79 -5.67
CA ALA A 65 -16.97 5.62 -6.78
C ALA A 65 -16.56 7.00 -7.34
N ASP A 66 -15.58 7.03 -8.21
CA ASP A 66 -15.37 8.13 -9.16
C ASP A 66 -15.92 7.75 -10.55
N ASN A 67 -15.93 8.70 -11.48
CA ASN A 67 -16.46 8.47 -12.83
C ASN A 67 -15.76 7.34 -13.59
N ASN A 68 -14.46 7.12 -13.34
CA ASN A 68 -13.71 6.04 -13.99
C ASN A 68 -14.06 4.68 -13.36
N THR A 69 -14.01 4.61 -12.04
CA THR A 69 -14.24 3.35 -11.29
C THR A 69 -15.70 2.92 -11.29
N TYR A 70 -16.63 3.89 -11.42
CA TYR A 70 -18.04 3.60 -11.64
C TYR A 70 -18.27 2.91 -12.98
N GLY A 71 -17.66 3.41 -14.05
CA GLY A 71 -17.76 2.77 -15.37
C GLY A 71 -17.07 1.41 -15.44
N VAL A 72 -15.99 1.20 -14.68
CA VAL A 72 -15.25 -0.07 -14.65
C VAL A 72 -15.95 -1.16 -13.86
N ALA A 73 -16.55 -0.82 -12.72
CA ALA A 73 -17.14 -1.79 -11.80
C ALA A 73 -18.37 -1.28 -11.05
N GLY A 74 -18.44 0.01 -10.73
CA GLY A 74 -19.45 0.61 -9.84
C GLY A 74 -20.87 0.39 -10.35
N GLN A 75 -21.12 0.61 -11.65
CA GLN A 75 -22.42 0.40 -12.26
C GLN A 75 -22.88 -1.06 -12.13
N ALA A 76 -22.01 -2.02 -12.44
CA ALA A 76 -22.34 -3.44 -12.33
C ALA A 76 -22.63 -3.85 -10.88
N VAL A 77 -21.86 -3.34 -9.92
CA VAL A 77 -22.10 -3.58 -8.47
C VAL A 77 -23.45 -3.02 -8.05
N GLU A 78 -23.76 -1.77 -8.45
CA GLU A 78 -25.02 -1.13 -8.12
C GLU A 78 -26.23 -1.91 -8.69
N GLU A 79 -26.17 -2.29 -9.96
CA GLU A 79 -27.20 -3.09 -10.63
C GLU A 79 -27.40 -4.44 -9.93
N MET A 80 -26.33 -5.19 -9.67
CA MET A 80 -26.41 -6.48 -8.97
C MET A 80 -27.05 -6.36 -7.57
N LEU A 81 -26.73 -5.32 -6.82
CA LEU A 81 -27.31 -5.08 -5.51
C LEU A 81 -28.80 -4.73 -5.61
N LYS A 82 -29.19 -3.85 -6.55
CA LYS A 82 -30.59 -3.46 -6.79
C LYS A 82 -31.44 -4.65 -7.26
N ASP A 83 -30.91 -5.48 -8.15
CA ASP A 83 -31.59 -6.68 -8.66
C ASP A 83 -31.87 -7.70 -7.55
N GLN A 84 -31.05 -7.71 -6.50
CA GLN A 84 -31.27 -8.51 -5.30
C GLN A 84 -32.03 -7.78 -4.19
N ASN A 85 -32.72 -6.68 -4.49
CA ASN A 85 -33.57 -5.90 -3.62
C ASN A 85 -32.83 -5.29 -2.40
N PHE A 86 -31.57 -4.87 -2.57
CA PHE A 86 -30.92 -4.01 -1.60
C PHE A 86 -31.35 -2.55 -1.81
N ASN A 87 -31.48 -1.80 -0.72
CA ASN A 87 -31.71 -0.35 -0.76
C ASN A 87 -30.38 0.36 -0.97
N VAL A 88 -30.03 0.63 -2.25
CA VAL A 88 -28.75 1.22 -2.65
C VAL A 88 -28.96 2.64 -3.12
N TYR A 89 -28.17 3.56 -2.60
CA TYR A 89 -27.96 4.88 -3.17
C TYR A 89 -26.47 5.07 -3.45
N SER A 90 -26.13 5.86 -4.44
CA SER A 90 -24.76 6.00 -4.92
C SER A 90 -24.33 7.45 -5.01
N PHE A 91 -23.06 7.69 -4.73
CA PHE A 91 -22.40 8.94 -5.02
C PHE A 91 -21.16 8.68 -5.89
N VAL A 92 -21.14 9.32 -7.05
CA VAL A 92 -20.06 9.22 -8.02
C VAL A 92 -19.36 10.56 -8.11
N PHE A 93 -18.11 10.62 -7.70
CA PHE A 93 -17.28 11.81 -7.89
C PHE A 93 -17.07 12.03 -9.39
N ASN A 94 -17.68 13.09 -9.92
CA ASN A 94 -17.47 13.50 -11.30
C ASN A 94 -16.38 14.59 -11.33
N THR A 95 -15.17 14.20 -11.68
CA THR A 95 -14.04 15.10 -11.75
C THR A 95 -13.24 14.86 -13.04
N PRO A 96 -12.84 15.92 -13.76
CA PRO A 96 -11.97 15.80 -14.94
C PRO A 96 -10.50 15.52 -14.57
N HIS A 97 -10.15 15.67 -13.30
CA HIS A 97 -8.79 15.47 -12.77
C HIS A 97 -8.75 14.27 -11.82
N GLU A 98 -7.56 13.83 -11.46
CA GLU A 98 -7.41 12.81 -10.42
C GLU A 98 -8.05 13.27 -9.12
N LEU A 99 -8.82 12.37 -8.50
CA LEU A 99 -9.42 12.62 -7.20
C LEU A 99 -8.30 12.61 -6.13
N VAL A 100 -8.37 13.56 -5.21
CA VAL A 100 -7.39 13.70 -4.14
C VAL A 100 -8.08 13.46 -2.79
N PRO A 101 -7.50 12.66 -1.88
CA PRO A 101 -8.08 12.42 -0.56
C PRO A 101 -7.78 13.61 0.36
N ASP A 102 -8.49 14.71 0.18
CA ASP A 102 -8.37 15.92 0.98
C ASP A 102 -9.62 16.20 1.83
N ALA A 103 -9.52 17.21 2.70
CA ALA A 103 -10.62 17.62 3.56
C ALA A 103 -11.86 18.05 2.79
N SER A 104 -11.72 18.66 1.60
CA SER A 104 -12.84 19.08 0.74
C SER A 104 -13.58 17.87 0.17
N THR A 105 -12.85 16.90 -0.34
CA THR A 105 -13.39 15.66 -0.91
C THR A 105 -14.09 14.82 0.17
N LEU A 106 -13.50 14.71 1.36
CA LEU A 106 -14.13 14.08 2.52
C LEU A 106 -15.40 14.82 2.97
N GLY A 107 -15.38 16.15 2.96
CA GLY A 107 -16.56 16.99 3.26
C GLY A 107 -17.70 16.73 2.30
N ARG A 108 -17.42 16.63 1.00
CA ARG A 108 -18.43 16.27 -0.01
C ARG A 108 -19.00 14.88 0.24
N LEU A 109 -18.16 13.89 0.53
CA LEU A 109 -18.60 12.53 0.82
C LEU A 109 -19.53 12.49 2.06
N LEU A 110 -19.22 13.28 3.09
CA LEU A 110 -20.06 13.41 4.29
C LEU A 110 -21.41 14.10 4.00
N ILE A 111 -21.45 15.09 3.09
CA ILE A 111 -22.69 15.76 2.69
C ILE A 111 -23.65 14.79 1.99
N GLU A 112 -23.13 13.88 1.20
CA GLU A 112 -23.92 12.89 0.45
C GLU A 112 -24.34 11.68 1.30
N TYR A 113 -23.78 11.54 2.51
CA TYR A 113 -24.13 10.46 3.42
C TYR A 113 -25.57 10.60 3.93
N GLU A 114 -26.35 9.52 3.82
CA GLU A 114 -27.71 9.46 4.35
C GLU A 114 -27.79 8.68 5.67
N LEU A 115 -28.55 9.21 6.64
CA LEU A 115 -28.82 8.51 7.89
C LEU A 115 -29.52 7.17 7.66
N GLY A 116 -29.14 6.17 8.45
CA GLY A 116 -29.64 4.80 8.31
C GLY A 116 -28.81 3.96 7.32
N THR A 117 -27.67 4.46 6.84
CA THR A 117 -26.68 3.67 6.11
C THR A 117 -26.09 2.61 7.02
N SER A 118 -26.14 1.36 6.59
CA SER A 118 -25.62 0.19 7.31
C SER A 118 -24.30 -0.34 6.76
N LEU A 119 -23.96 0.03 5.51
CA LEU A 119 -22.75 -0.40 4.82
C LEU A 119 -22.31 0.65 3.80
N ILE A 120 -21.00 0.95 3.73
CA ILE A 120 -20.40 1.67 2.60
C ILE A 120 -19.85 0.63 1.63
N VAL A 121 -20.16 0.78 0.35
CA VAL A 121 -19.62 -0.02 -0.75
C VAL A 121 -18.67 0.86 -1.55
N ALA A 122 -17.38 0.81 -1.21
CA ALA A 122 -16.32 1.53 -1.92
C ALA A 122 -15.97 0.78 -3.21
N VAL A 123 -16.04 1.45 -4.36
CA VAL A 123 -15.63 0.87 -5.65
C VAL A 123 -14.53 1.73 -6.25
N GLY A 124 -13.28 1.26 -6.15
CA GLY A 124 -12.15 2.06 -6.58
C GLY A 124 -10.80 1.51 -6.16
N SER A 125 -9.80 2.36 -6.16
CA SER A 125 -8.47 2.04 -5.69
C SER A 125 -8.10 2.92 -4.46
N GLY A 126 -6.86 3.35 -4.31
CA GLY A 126 -6.36 4.01 -3.10
C GLY A 126 -7.24 5.13 -2.55
N VAL A 127 -7.55 6.14 -3.37
CA VAL A 127 -8.26 7.35 -2.92
C VAL A 127 -9.68 7.04 -2.44
N ILE A 128 -10.45 6.29 -3.23
CA ILE A 128 -11.83 5.88 -2.85
C ILE A 128 -11.80 5.02 -1.60
N ASN A 129 -10.85 4.08 -1.52
CA ASN A 129 -10.68 3.24 -0.34
C ASN A 129 -10.37 4.06 0.92
N ASP A 130 -9.43 5.00 0.84
CA ASP A 130 -9.02 5.81 1.98
C ASP A 130 -10.15 6.74 2.47
N MET A 131 -10.86 7.40 1.57
CA MET A 131 -12.00 8.24 1.93
C MET A 131 -13.13 7.43 2.58
N CYS A 132 -13.48 6.29 2.00
CA CYS A 132 -14.53 5.41 2.55
C CYS A 132 -14.13 4.79 3.88
N ARG A 133 -12.85 4.41 4.05
CA ARG A 133 -12.29 3.94 5.31
C ARG A 133 -12.41 4.99 6.40
N TYR A 134 -12.03 6.24 6.11
CA TYR A 134 -12.13 7.32 7.08
C TYR A 134 -13.57 7.64 7.45
N LEU A 135 -14.47 7.70 6.48
CA LEU A 135 -15.89 7.91 6.72
C LEU A 135 -16.48 6.77 7.57
N ALA A 136 -16.17 5.51 7.22
CA ALA A 136 -16.58 4.33 7.97
C ALA A 136 -16.09 4.37 9.43
N TYR A 137 -14.82 4.75 9.62
CA TYR A 137 -14.24 4.94 10.96
C TYR A 137 -14.95 6.02 11.77
N LYS A 138 -15.25 7.17 11.16
CA LYS A 138 -15.91 8.29 11.85
C LYS A 138 -17.37 8.04 12.19
N LEU A 139 -18.05 7.27 11.35
CA LEU A 139 -19.49 6.96 11.52
C LEU A 139 -19.71 5.61 12.23
N GLU A 140 -18.67 4.88 12.55
CA GLU A 140 -18.72 3.55 13.18
C GLU A 140 -19.59 2.56 12.39
N ILE A 141 -19.51 2.62 11.05
CA ILE A 141 -20.21 1.70 10.14
C ILE A 141 -19.20 0.89 9.34
N PRO A 142 -19.52 -0.37 8.99
CA PRO A 142 -18.65 -1.19 8.16
C PRO A 142 -18.56 -0.65 6.74
N TYR A 143 -17.44 -0.99 6.05
CA TYR A 143 -17.32 -0.78 4.62
C TYR A 143 -16.72 -2.01 3.93
N ILE A 144 -17.06 -2.21 2.68
CA ILE A 144 -16.39 -3.15 1.79
C ILE A 144 -15.65 -2.38 0.71
N ILE A 145 -14.54 -2.94 0.22
CA ILE A 145 -13.81 -2.39 -0.91
C ILE A 145 -13.84 -3.36 -2.08
N VAL A 146 -14.36 -2.91 -3.22
CA VAL A 146 -14.20 -3.55 -4.53
C VAL A 146 -13.04 -2.86 -5.22
N GLY A 147 -11.87 -3.50 -5.19
CA GLY A 147 -10.64 -2.95 -5.75
C GLY A 147 -10.67 -2.96 -7.29
N THR A 148 -10.35 -1.83 -7.91
CA THR A 148 -10.33 -1.69 -9.37
C THR A 148 -8.91 -1.72 -9.96
N ALA A 149 -7.87 -1.62 -9.14
CA ALA A 149 -6.48 -1.71 -9.58
C ALA A 149 -5.58 -2.20 -8.43
N PRO A 150 -4.61 -3.09 -8.66
CA PRO A 150 -3.63 -3.49 -7.65
C PRO A 150 -2.49 -2.46 -7.60
N SER A 151 -2.74 -1.27 -6.98
CA SER A 151 -1.88 -0.10 -7.11
C SER A 151 -1.16 0.36 -5.84
N MET A 152 -1.53 -0.19 -4.67
CA MET A 152 -0.94 0.18 -3.36
C MET A 152 -1.31 -0.83 -2.29
N ASP A 153 -0.58 -0.87 -1.17
CA ASP A 153 -0.76 -1.81 -0.06
C ASP A 153 -1.80 -1.37 1.00
N GLY A 154 -2.50 -0.26 0.75
CA GLY A 154 -3.47 0.31 1.69
C GLY A 154 -4.83 -0.39 1.77
N TYR A 155 -5.12 -1.45 1.00
CA TYR A 155 -6.43 -2.12 1.01
C TYR A 155 -6.79 -2.68 2.40
N ALA A 156 -5.84 -3.25 3.11
CA ALA A 156 -6.01 -3.79 4.45
C ALA A 156 -5.40 -2.87 5.54
N SER A 157 -5.24 -1.58 5.28
CA SER A 157 -4.71 -0.61 6.25
C SER A 157 -5.78 -0.20 7.26
N VAL A 158 -5.33 0.21 8.45
CA VAL A 158 -6.15 0.83 9.51
C VAL A 158 -5.83 2.31 9.72
N VAL A 159 -5.10 2.90 8.76
CA VAL A 159 -4.80 4.33 8.72
C VAL A 159 -5.14 4.91 7.35
N THR A 160 -5.43 6.20 7.32
CA THR A 160 -5.88 6.92 6.13
C THR A 160 -4.95 8.10 5.84
N PRO A 161 -4.10 8.01 4.81
CA PRO A 161 -3.38 9.15 4.29
C PRO A 161 -4.37 10.19 3.71
N THR A 162 -4.25 11.44 4.15
CA THR A 162 -5.19 12.51 3.75
C THR A 162 -4.44 13.84 3.68
N ILE A 163 -4.86 14.75 2.82
CA ILE A 163 -4.33 16.11 2.76
C ILE A 163 -5.25 17.02 3.60
N VAL A 164 -4.70 17.61 4.64
CA VAL A 164 -5.39 18.57 5.51
C VAL A 164 -4.59 19.87 5.51
N ASP A 165 -5.22 20.97 5.12
CA ASP A 165 -4.59 22.29 5.03
C ASP A 165 -3.28 22.30 4.21
N GLY A 166 -3.24 21.51 3.13
CA GLY A 166 -2.07 21.39 2.25
C GLY A 166 -0.93 20.52 2.82
N ILE A 167 -1.16 19.83 3.92
CA ILE A 167 -0.18 18.96 4.58
C ILE A 167 -0.65 17.51 4.53
N LYS A 168 0.24 16.58 4.16
CA LYS A 168 -0.04 15.14 4.17
C LYS A 168 -0.11 14.64 5.61
N ALA A 169 -1.31 14.31 6.08
CA ALA A 169 -1.59 13.77 7.41
C ALA A 169 -1.93 12.28 7.33
N THR A 170 -1.63 11.55 8.40
CA THR A 170 -2.08 10.16 8.58
C THR A 170 -3.17 10.13 9.64
N LEU A 171 -4.40 9.91 9.21
CA LEU A 171 -5.56 9.84 10.09
C LEU A 171 -5.86 8.39 10.48
N GLY A 172 -6.65 8.20 11.55
CA GLY A 172 -7.15 6.89 11.93
C GLY A 172 -8.11 6.31 10.89
N GLY A 173 -8.24 5.00 10.87
CA GLY A 173 -9.14 4.25 10.00
C GLY A 173 -9.57 2.94 10.63
N VAL A 174 -10.31 2.15 9.89
CA VAL A 174 -10.82 0.84 10.30
C VAL A 174 -10.55 -0.18 9.18
N TYR A 175 -10.38 -1.44 9.53
CA TYR A 175 -10.34 -2.50 8.53
C TYR A 175 -11.62 -2.53 7.70
N PRO A 176 -11.55 -2.84 6.38
CA PRO A 176 -12.74 -3.16 5.62
C PRO A 176 -13.40 -4.42 6.17
N TYR A 177 -14.73 -4.47 6.14
CA TYR A 177 -15.47 -5.70 6.40
C TYR A 177 -15.09 -6.79 5.41
N ALA A 178 -14.91 -6.40 4.13
CA ALA A 178 -14.40 -7.30 3.11
C ALA A 178 -13.57 -6.56 2.05
N ILE A 179 -12.62 -7.30 1.45
CA ILE A 179 -11.84 -6.88 0.28
C ILE A 179 -12.21 -7.79 -0.88
N ILE A 180 -12.63 -7.21 -2.01
CA ILE A 180 -13.01 -7.92 -3.23
C ILE A 180 -12.12 -7.44 -4.37
N GLY A 181 -11.33 -8.35 -4.93
CA GLY A 181 -10.43 -8.14 -6.06
C GLY A 181 -10.81 -9.05 -7.23
N ASP A 182 -11.52 -8.52 -8.23
CA ASP A 182 -11.87 -9.27 -9.42
C ASP A 182 -10.74 -9.24 -10.43
N ILE A 183 -10.17 -10.39 -10.76
CA ILE A 183 -9.01 -10.51 -11.66
C ILE A 183 -9.34 -9.98 -13.06
N ASP A 184 -10.55 -10.13 -13.55
CA ASP A 184 -10.96 -9.61 -14.85
C ASP A 184 -10.99 -8.07 -14.88
N ILE A 185 -11.24 -7.43 -13.73
CA ILE A 185 -11.14 -5.98 -13.57
C ILE A 185 -9.69 -5.57 -13.36
N LEU A 186 -9.00 -6.17 -12.40
CA LEU A 186 -7.64 -5.79 -11.97
C LEU A 186 -6.62 -5.87 -13.10
N LYS A 187 -6.68 -6.90 -13.96
CA LYS A 187 -5.75 -7.06 -15.09
C LYS A 187 -5.91 -5.97 -16.17
N ASN A 188 -7.08 -5.30 -16.21
CA ASN A 188 -7.37 -4.22 -17.15
C ASN A 188 -7.05 -2.82 -16.60
N ALA A 189 -6.56 -2.72 -15.38
CA ALA A 189 -6.12 -1.44 -14.81
C ALA A 189 -5.04 -0.77 -15.68
N PRO A 190 -4.95 0.58 -15.70
CA PRO A 190 -3.88 1.28 -16.40
C PRO A 190 -2.49 0.79 -15.96
N MET A 191 -1.54 0.60 -16.91
CA MET A 191 -0.20 0.08 -16.61
C MET A 191 0.52 0.89 -15.52
N ARG A 192 0.34 2.22 -15.49
CA ARG A 192 0.92 3.08 -14.44
C ARG A 192 0.51 2.65 -13.03
N MET A 193 -0.71 2.06 -12.87
CA MET A 193 -1.21 1.55 -11.60
C MET A 193 -0.63 0.17 -11.26
N LEU A 194 -0.37 -0.68 -12.26
CA LEU A 194 0.36 -1.94 -12.07
C LEU A 194 1.83 -1.66 -11.69
N TYR A 195 2.45 -0.66 -12.32
CA TYR A 195 3.79 -0.18 -11.94
C TYR A 195 3.81 0.31 -10.50
N ALA A 196 2.78 1.08 -10.09
CA ALA A 196 2.67 1.56 -8.73
C ALA A 196 2.52 0.40 -7.73
N GLY A 197 1.65 -0.57 -7.98
CA GLY A 197 1.50 -1.73 -7.10
C GLY A 197 2.78 -2.54 -6.99
N PHE A 198 3.46 -2.81 -8.10
CA PHE A 198 4.74 -3.52 -8.06
C PHE A 198 5.84 -2.70 -7.37
N GLY A 199 5.91 -1.39 -7.62
CA GLY A 199 6.87 -0.49 -6.97
C GLY A 199 6.67 -0.45 -5.46
N ASP A 200 5.41 -0.43 -5.01
CA ASP A 200 5.06 -0.46 -3.60
C ASP A 200 5.48 -1.79 -2.94
N ILE A 201 5.20 -2.94 -3.58
CA ILE A 201 5.64 -4.25 -3.09
C ILE A 201 7.17 -4.38 -3.13
N LEU A 202 7.84 -3.88 -4.16
CA LEU A 202 9.30 -3.92 -4.27
C LEU A 202 9.97 -3.14 -3.13
N GLY A 203 9.35 -2.06 -2.64
CA GLY A 203 9.80 -1.28 -1.48
C GLY A 203 10.07 -2.14 -0.25
N LYS A 204 9.41 -3.29 -0.13
CA LYS A 204 9.53 -4.17 1.04
C LYS A 204 10.93 -4.78 1.19
N VAL A 205 11.76 -4.82 0.13
CA VAL A 205 13.18 -5.21 0.26
C VAL A 205 13.93 -4.26 1.20
N ASN A 206 13.71 -2.95 1.05
CA ASN A 206 14.33 -1.94 1.91
C ASN A 206 13.62 -1.84 3.28
N ALA A 207 12.29 -1.88 3.31
CA ALA A 207 11.53 -1.81 4.54
C ALA A 207 11.95 -2.91 5.53
N LEU A 208 12.11 -4.15 5.07
CA LEU A 208 12.54 -5.28 5.90
C LEU A 208 14.01 -5.15 6.32
N ALA A 209 14.89 -4.64 5.44
CA ALA A 209 16.29 -4.36 5.77
C ALA A 209 16.38 -3.28 6.87
N ASP A 210 15.67 -2.18 6.72
CA ASP A 210 15.60 -1.08 7.69
C ASP A 210 15.01 -1.53 9.03
N TRP A 211 13.97 -2.37 9.01
CA TRP A 211 13.38 -2.89 10.25
C TRP A 211 14.34 -3.79 10.99
N ASN A 212 15.06 -4.66 10.25
CA ASN A 212 16.07 -5.52 10.86
C ASN A 212 17.31 -4.71 11.35
N LEU A 213 17.70 -3.67 10.62
CA LEU A 213 18.75 -2.73 11.05
C LEU A 213 18.38 -2.06 12.38
N ALA A 214 17.14 -1.55 12.49
CA ALA A 214 16.62 -0.94 13.72
C ALA A 214 16.57 -1.95 14.89
N ARG A 215 16.19 -3.20 14.62
CA ARG A 215 16.22 -4.29 15.61
C ARG A 215 17.63 -4.51 16.14
N ILE A 216 18.62 -4.61 15.25
CA ILE A 216 20.01 -4.92 15.63
C ILE A 216 20.66 -3.75 16.39
N LEU A 217 20.48 -2.52 15.91
CA LEU A 217 21.12 -1.34 16.48
C LEU A 217 20.44 -0.79 17.73
N HIS A 218 19.11 -0.85 17.77
CA HIS A 218 18.29 -0.18 18.81
C HIS A 218 17.39 -1.13 19.60
N GLY A 219 17.43 -2.44 19.33
CA GLY A 219 16.55 -3.41 20.00
C GLY A 219 15.07 -3.21 19.69
N GLU A 220 14.75 -2.62 18.52
CA GLU A 220 13.37 -2.40 18.14
C GLU A 220 12.61 -3.72 18.00
N GLU A 221 11.35 -3.74 18.42
CA GLU A 221 10.49 -4.91 18.28
C GLU A 221 10.41 -5.38 16.83
N TYR A 222 10.47 -6.67 16.63
CA TYR A 222 10.46 -7.31 15.31
C TYR A 222 9.55 -8.53 15.34
N CYS A 223 8.85 -8.79 14.24
CA CYS A 223 8.01 -9.98 14.11
C CYS A 223 8.40 -10.78 12.86
N ASP A 224 9.00 -11.94 13.08
CA ASP A 224 9.41 -12.84 11.99
C ASP A 224 8.23 -13.31 11.12
N ILE A 225 7.03 -13.45 11.70
CA ILE A 225 5.83 -13.83 10.95
C ILE A 225 5.40 -12.69 10.01
N CYS A 226 5.26 -11.45 10.53
CA CYS A 226 4.89 -10.32 9.68
C CYS A 226 5.93 -10.05 8.58
N ALA A 227 7.21 -10.13 8.91
CA ALA A 227 8.30 -10.00 7.94
C ALA A 227 8.30 -11.14 6.91
N GLY A 228 8.11 -12.37 7.36
CA GLY A 228 8.07 -13.55 6.51
C GLY A 228 6.90 -13.56 5.52
N LEU A 229 5.70 -13.17 5.95
CA LEU A 229 4.52 -13.02 5.07
C LEU A 229 4.82 -12.03 3.95
N VAL A 230 5.35 -10.87 4.29
CA VAL A 230 5.72 -9.83 3.31
C VAL A 230 6.82 -10.32 2.37
N LYS A 231 7.87 -10.97 2.90
CA LYS A 231 8.98 -11.52 2.10
C LYS A 231 8.49 -12.58 1.11
N ASN A 232 7.60 -13.48 1.53
CA ASN A 232 7.02 -14.51 0.67
C ASN A 232 6.15 -13.90 -0.43
N ALA A 233 5.32 -12.91 -0.10
CA ALA A 233 4.46 -12.21 -1.05
C ALA A 233 5.28 -11.44 -2.09
N LEU A 234 6.31 -10.70 -1.66
CA LEU A 234 7.27 -10.01 -2.53
C LEU A 234 7.94 -10.99 -3.50
N LYS A 235 8.44 -12.12 -2.99
CA LYS A 235 9.09 -13.13 -3.83
C LYS A 235 8.17 -13.64 -4.94
N LYS A 236 6.90 -13.90 -4.65
CA LYS A 236 5.92 -14.31 -5.67
C LYS A 236 5.77 -13.25 -6.78
N CYS A 237 5.76 -11.96 -6.43
CA CYS A 237 5.68 -10.87 -7.41
C CYS A 237 6.94 -10.79 -8.28
N ILE A 238 8.13 -10.90 -7.67
CA ILE A 238 9.40 -10.89 -8.39
C ILE A 238 9.49 -12.06 -9.37
N ASP A 239 9.17 -13.27 -8.93
CA ASP A 239 9.20 -14.48 -9.75
C ASP A 239 8.22 -14.41 -10.94
N ASN A 240 7.16 -13.59 -10.84
CA ASN A 240 6.11 -13.45 -11.85
C ASN A 240 6.07 -12.06 -12.53
N ILE A 241 7.16 -11.31 -12.51
CA ILE A 241 7.21 -9.94 -13.03
C ILE A 241 6.80 -9.81 -14.51
N ASP A 242 7.21 -10.75 -15.36
CA ASP A 242 6.83 -10.75 -16.78
C ASP A 242 5.34 -11.01 -16.95
N GLY A 243 4.77 -11.88 -16.12
CA GLY A 243 3.32 -12.09 -16.08
C GLY A 243 2.57 -10.83 -15.66
N ILE A 244 3.10 -10.04 -14.71
CA ILE A 244 2.51 -8.72 -14.32
C ILE A 244 2.56 -7.78 -15.55
N LYS A 245 3.70 -7.69 -16.21
CA LYS A 245 3.88 -6.88 -17.44
C LYS A 245 2.89 -7.27 -18.52
N ASN A 246 2.69 -8.57 -18.71
CA ASN A 246 1.80 -9.14 -19.73
C ASN A 246 0.34 -9.25 -19.27
N ARG A 247 0.02 -8.81 -18.04
CA ARG A 247 -1.33 -8.87 -17.46
C ARG A 247 -1.89 -10.29 -17.33
N GLU A 248 -1.02 -11.25 -17.04
CA GLU A 248 -1.42 -12.64 -16.82
C GLU A 248 -2.24 -12.78 -15.53
N GLU A 249 -3.34 -13.51 -15.59
CA GLU A 249 -4.32 -13.60 -14.49
C GLU A 249 -3.68 -13.99 -13.16
N ASN A 250 -2.81 -15.00 -13.14
CA ASN A 250 -2.14 -15.45 -11.93
C ASN A 250 -1.14 -14.41 -11.38
N ALA A 251 -0.42 -13.73 -12.27
CA ALA A 251 0.55 -12.71 -11.86
C ALA A 251 -0.14 -11.47 -11.27
N ILE A 252 -1.27 -11.05 -11.85
CA ILE A 252 -2.10 -9.97 -11.32
C ILE A 252 -2.74 -10.38 -9.97
N LYS A 253 -3.18 -11.64 -9.84
CA LYS A 253 -3.64 -12.19 -8.57
C LYS A 253 -2.54 -12.09 -7.51
N TYR A 254 -1.33 -12.55 -7.78
CA TYR A 254 -0.20 -12.48 -6.85
C TYR A 254 0.14 -11.05 -6.45
N LEU A 255 0.07 -10.11 -7.39
CA LEU A 255 0.29 -8.69 -7.09
C LEU A 255 -0.78 -8.16 -6.11
N MET A 256 -2.06 -8.42 -6.36
CA MET A 256 -3.14 -8.00 -5.46
C MET A 256 -3.04 -8.67 -4.09
N GLU A 257 -2.77 -9.98 -4.06
CA GLU A 257 -2.54 -10.73 -2.82
C GLU A 257 -1.38 -10.15 -2.01
N ALA A 258 -0.27 -9.83 -2.67
CA ALA A 258 0.91 -9.27 -2.00
C ALA A 258 0.63 -7.91 -1.36
N LEU A 259 -0.10 -7.03 -2.05
CA LEU A 259 -0.51 -5.74 -1.52
C LEU A 259 -1.44 -5.89 -0.30
N VAL A 260 -2.38 -6.84 -0.35
CA VAL A 260 -3.26 -7.13 0.79
C VAL A 260 -2.47 -7.72 1.96
N ILE A 261 -1.55 -8.66 1.71
CA ILE A 261 -0.69 -9.26 2.75
C ILE A 261 0.19 -8.20 3.42
N ALA A 262 0.73 -7.24 2.67
CA ALA A 262 1.50 -6.13 3.23
C ALA A 262 0.66 -5.30 4.20
N GLY A 263 -0.57 -4.92 3.80
CA GLY A 263 -1.52 -4.22 4.65
C GLY A 263 -1.92 -5.01 5.90
N VAL A 264 -2.23 -6.31 5.74
CA VAL A 264 -2.54 -7.22 6.85
C VAL A 264 -1.36 -7.30 7.82
N SER A 265 -0.13 -7.42 7.31
CA SER A 265 1.08 -7.51 8.16
C SER A 265 1.33 -6.22 8.95
N MET A 266 1.07 -5.05 8.37
CA MET A 266 1.11 -3.77 9.08
C MET A 266 0.08 -3.72 10.20
N GLY A 267 -1.15 -4.14 9.94
CA GLY A 267 -2.21 -4.18 10.92
C GLY A 267 -1.95 -5.15 12.06
N MET A 268 -1.49 -6.36 11.76
CA MET A 268 -1.09 -7.35 12.78
C MET A 268 0.04 -6.85 13.68
N PHE A 269 1.04 -6.17 13.12
CA PHE A 269 2.15 -5.64 13.90
C PHE A 269 1.79 -4.36 14.67
N GLY A 270 0.80 -3.61 14.17
CA GLY A 270 0.31 -2.36 14.77
C GLY A 270 1.02 -1.10 14.29
N ASN A 271 1.92 -1.22 13.30
CA ASN A 271 2.53 -0.09 12.62
C ASN A 271 3.06 -0.51 11.23
N SER A 272 3.60 0.46 10.46
CA SER A 272 4.02 0.23 9.08
C SER A 272 5.44 -0.34 8.91
N ARG A 273 6.09 -0.86 9.96
CA ARG A 273 7.44 -1.45 9.86
C ARG A 273 7.56 -2.57 8.83
N PRO A 274 6.60 -3.52 8.73
CA PRO A 274 6.70 -4.59 7.75
C PRO A 274 6.72 -4.12 6.29
N ALA A 275 6.27 -2.89 6.03
CA ALA A 275 6.00 -2.43 4.67
C ALA A 275 6.63 -1.09 4.28
N SER A 276 7.27 -0.37 5.20
CA SER A 276 7.72 1.01 4.94
C SER A 276 9.05 1.31 5.65
N GLY A 277 10.05 1.68 4.89
CA GLY A 277 11.40 2.09 5.30
C GLY A 277 11.83 3.42 4.66
N ALA A 278 13.12 3.57 4.35
CA ALA A 278 13.70 4.76 3.75
C ALA A 278 13.09 5.08 2.37
N GLU A 279 12.73 4.06 1.58
CA GLU A 279 12.08 4.22 0.28
C GLU A 279 10.78 5.01 0.36
N HIS A 280 10.00 4.78 1.41
CA HIS A 280 8.78 5.53 1.69
C HIS A 280 9.09 6.95 2.20
N HIS A 281 10.17 7.15 2.95
CA HIS A 281 10.57 8.49 3.37
C HIS A 281 10.92 9.37 2.16
N PHE A 282 11.64 8.83 1.16
CA PHE A 282 11.88 9.54 -0.10
C PHE A 282 10.58 9.84 -0.84
N ALA A 283 9.71 8.84 -1.02
CA ALA A 283 8.42 9.02 -1.68
C ALA A 283 7.57 10.10 -1.01
N HIS A 284 7.44 10.06 0.31
CA HIS A 284 6.69 11.08 1.06
C HIS A 284 7.29 12.47 0.92
N TYR A 285 8.61 12.60 0.98
CA TYR A 285 9.29 13.88 0.83
C TYR A 285 9.01 14.52 -0.54
N TRP A 286 9.02 13.72 -1.62
CA TRP A 286 8.69 14.19 -2.97
C TRP A 286 7.21 14.54 -3.12
N ASP A 287 6.32 13.72 -2.58
CA ASP A 287 4.87 13.98 -2.58
C ASP A 287 4.54 15.29 -1.81
N GLU A 288 5.15 15.49 -0.63
CA GLU A 288 4.95 16.68 0.19
C GLU A 288 5.45 17.96 -0.51
N ASP A 289 6.60 17.92 -1.21
CA ASP A 289 7.08 19.04 -2.04
C ASP A 289 6.12 19.34 -3.20
N ALA A 290 5.59 18.32 -3.88
CA ALA A 290 4.63 18.51 -4.96
C ALA A 290 3.30 19.10 -4.47
N ILE A 291 2.77 18.60 -3.35
CA ILE A 291 1.57 19.13 -2.69
C ILE A 291 1.78 20.59 -2.30
N ALA A 292 2.89 20.93 -1.67
CA ALA A 292 3.21 22.30 -1.26
C ALA A 292 3.31 23.27 -2.46
N ARG A 293 3.73 22.78 -3.62
CA ARG A 293 3.78 23.57 -4.88
C ARG A 293 2.47 23.56 -5.65
N GLY A 294 1.47 22.79 -5.24
CA GLY A 294 0.20 22.64 -5.95
C GLY A 294 0.35 21.98 -7.33
N VAL A 295 1.31 21.06 -7.48
CA VAL A 295 1.53 20.31 -8.73
C VAL A 295 1.17 18.85 -8.55
N GLU A 296 0.82 18.18 -9.66
CA GLU A 296 0.54 16.75 -9.67
C GLU A 296 1.81 15.96 -9.30
N HIS A 297 1.63 14.92 -8.50
CA HIS A 297 2.70 13.99 -8.13
C HIS A 297 2.46 12.60 -8.71
N PRO A 298 3.49 11.77 -8.90
CA PRO A 298 3.34 10.38 -9.32
C PRO A 298 2.46 9.59 -8.34
N LEU A 299 1.87 8.48 -8.80
CA LEU A 299 1.21 7.54 -7.90
C LEU A 299 2.21 7.07 -6.84
N HIS A 300 1.74 6.95 -5.60
CA HIS A 300 2.58 6.64 -4.42
C HIS A 300 3.54 5.47 -4.67
N GLY A 301 3.05 4.34 -5.16
CA GLY A 301 3.90 3.18 -5.39
C GLY A 301 4.96 3.38 -6.49
N ASN A 302 4.75 4.31 -7.45
CA ASN A 302 5.79 4.68 -8.41
C ASN A 302 6.92 5.46 -7.73
N SER A 303 6.57 6.39 -6.81
CA SER A 303 7.55 7.10 -5.98
C SER A 303 8.28 6.13 -5.05
N VAL A 304 7.57 5.16 -4.45
CA VAL A 304 8.17 4.11 -3.61
C VAL A 304 9.12 3.22 -4.40
N GLY A 305 8.76 2.78 -5.61
CA GLY A 305 9.62 1.97 -6.46
C GLY A 305 10.95 2.65 -6.78
N VAL A 306 10.91 3.92 -7.15
CA VAL A 306 12.13 4.73 -7.38
C VAL A 306 12.87 5.00 -6.06
N GLY A 307 12.15 5.29 -4.98
CA GLY A 307 12.72 5.43 -3.64
C GLY A 307 13.47 4.17 -3.19
N THR A 308 13.02 2.98 -3.63
CA THR A 308 13.67 1.69 -3.38
C THR A 308 15.04 1.62 -4.05
N VAL A 309 15.16 2.08 -5.29
CA VAL A 309 16.46 2.17 -5.97
C VAL A 309 17.41 3.11 -5.21
N VAL A 310 16.91 4.27 -4.80
CA VAL A 310 17.71 5.27 -4.05
C VAL A 310 18.17 4.73 -2.71
N ALA A 311 17.28 4.08 -1.94
CA ALA A 311 17.62 3.50 -0.64
C ALA A 311 18.60 2.32 -0.77
N ALA A 312 18.46 1.48 -1.80
CA ALA A 312 19.40 0.39 -2.08
C ALA A 312 20.80 0.92 -2.46
N GLU A 313 20.87 1.99 -3.26
CA GLU A 313 22.15 2.66 -3.57
C GLU A 313 22.79 3.28 -2.30
N GLN A 314 21.97 3.88 -1.43
CA GLN A 314 22.46 4.36 -0.14
C GLN A 314 23.03 3.24 0.71
N TYR A 315 22.36 2.09 0.81
CA TYR A 315 22.87 0.89 1.47
C TYR A 315 24.20 0.43 0.87
N LYS A 316 24.34 0.43 -0.46
CA LYS A 316 25.58 0.06 -1.16
C LYS A 316 26.75 0.97 -0.74
N ILE A 317 26.53 2.28 -0.58
CA ILE A 317 27.56 3.25 -0.17
C ILE A 317 28.02 3.00 1.27
N ILE A 318 27.08 2.72 2.19
CA ILE A 318 27.41 2.51 3.61
C ILE A 318 27.64 1.04 3.96
N LYS A 319 27.76 0.15 2.98
CA LYS A 319 27.79 -1.31 3.14
C LYS A 319 28.74 -1.79 4.22
N ASP A 320 29.98 -1.27 4.24
CA ASP A 320 31.01 -1.69 5.18
C ASP A 320 30.75 -1.25 6.65
N LYS A 321 29.71 -0.45 6.87
CA LYS A 321 29.26 0.02 8.19
C LYS A 321 28.02 -0.73 8.68
N ILE A 322 27.35 -1.46 7.81
CA ILE A 322 26.11 -2.18 8.15
C ILE A 322 26.45 -3.38 9.01
N PRO A 323 25.77 -3.59 10.16
CA PRO A 323 25.98 -4.75 11.01
C PRO A 323 25.64 -6.06 10.30
N GLU A 324 26.35 -7.13 10.70
CA GLU A 324 26.04 -8.48 10.24
C GLU A 324 24.60 -8.88 10.55
N GLY A 325 23.96 -9.61 9.62
CA GLY A 325 22.57 -10.07 9.74
C GLY A 325 21.53 -9.15 9.07
N VAL A 326 21.91 -7.99 8.53
CA VAL A 326 21.04 -7.18 7.69
C VAL A 326 21.17 -7.64 6.23
N GLU A 327 20.06 -8.06 5.61
CA GLU A 327 20.01 -8.36 4.17
C GLU A 327 20.01 -7.04 3.39
N ILE A 328 21.17 -6.65 2.87
CA ILE A 328 21.33 -5.39 2.10
C ILE A 328 20.71 -5.58 0.72
N PRO A 329 19.76 -4.72 0.29
CA PRO A 329 19.20 -4.77 -1.06
C PRO A 329 20.26 -4.47 -2.13
N ASP A 330 20.25 -5.25 -3.22
CA ASP A 330 21.12 -4.99 -4.39
C ASP A 330 20.47 -3.94 -5.30
N PRO A 331 21.04 -2.73 -5.45
CA PRO A 331 20.46 -1.68 -6.28
C PRO A 331 20.41 -2.04 -7.78
N GLU A 332 21.29 -2.91 -8.27
CA GLU A 332 21.26 -3.34 -9.66
C GLU A 332 20.10 -4.30 -9.90
N GLU A 333 19.85 -5.23 -8.98
CA GLU A 333 18.69 -6.13 -9.04
C GLU A 333 17.38 -5.33 -9.00
N VAL A 334 17.23 -4.43 -8.01
CA VAL A 334 16.05 -3.56 -7.85
C VAL A 334 15.79 -2.74 -9.14
N THR A 335 16.83 -2.11 -9.68
CA THR A 335 16.73 -1.32 -10.91
C THR A 335 16.33 -2.18 -12.10
N ASN A 336 16.90 -3.37 -12.24
CA ASN A 336 16.62 -4.29 -13.33
C ASN A 336 15.18 -4.83 -13.27
N LEU A 337 14.64 -5.07 -12.09
CA LEU A 337 13.23 -5.47 -11.91
C LEU A 337 12.28 -4.38 -12.43
N LEU A 338 12.50 -3.12 -12.04
CA LEU A 338 11.67 -2.01 -12.52
C LEU A 338 11.80 -1.82 -14.05
N LYS A 339 13.03 -1.87 -14.60
CA LYS A 339 13.26 -1.82 -16.05
C LYS A 339 12.56 -2.95 -16.80
N ARG A 340 12.63 -4.18 -16.27
CA ARG A 340 11.98 -5.36 -16.86
C ARG A 340 10.48 -5.21 -16.94
N LEU A 341 9.86 -4.64 -15.88
CA LEU A 341 8.44 -4.31 -15.88
C LEU A 341 8.11 -3.17 -16.86
N GLY A 342 9.05 -2.25 -17.12
CA GLY A 342 8.85 -1.01 -17.88
C GLY A 342 8.45 0.17 -17.01
N ALA A 343 8.67 0.06 -15.69
CA ALA A 343 8.35 1.10 -14.72
C ALA A 343 9.50 2.13 -14.60
N TRP A 344 9.19 3.28 -14.00
CA TRP A 344 10.18 4.28 -13.64
C TRP A 344 11.20 3.72 -12.65
N HIS A 345 12.46 4.07 -12.83
CA HIS A 345 13.57 3.49 -12.07
C HIS A 345 14.65 4.51 -11.69
N SER A 346 14.42 5.80 -11.98
CA SER A 346 15.27 6.90 -11.52
C SER A 346 14.43 8.09 -11.06
N PRO A 347 14.95 8.94 -10.16
CA PRO A 347 14.24 10.15 -9.75
C PRO A 347 13.95 11.10 -10.92
N ALA A 348 14.84 11.17 -11.92
CA ALA A 348 14.64 11.98 -13.12
C ALA A 348 13.44 11.51 -13.95
N ASP A 349 13.17 10.18 -14.02
CA ASP A 349 12.00 9.62 -14.71
C ASP A 349 10.68 10.10 -14.09
N LEU A 350 10.67 10.37 -12.78
CA LEU A 350 9.52 10.91 -12.05
C LEU A 350 9.41 12.43 -12.11
N GLY A 351 10.34 13.13 -12.79
CA GLY A 351 10.39 14.58 -12.84
C GLY A 351 10.91 15.23 -11.56
N ILE A 352 11.55 14.46 -10.68
CA ILE A 352 12.20 15.01 -9.47
C ILE A 352 13.43 15.80 -9.91
N SER A 353 13.52 17.09 -9.54
CA SER A 353 14.68 17.90 -9.90
C SER A 353 15.94 17.50 -9.14
N LYS A 354 17.11 17.82 -9.70
CA LYS A 354 18.42 17.57 -9.08
C LYS A 354 18.50 18.15 -7.67
N GLU A 355 17.95 19.34 -7.47
CA GLU A 355 17.95 20.07 -6.19
C GLU A 355 17.01 19.42 -5.17
N LEU A 356 15.80 19.03 -5.59
CA LEU A 356 14.84 18.34 -4.73
C LEU A 356 15.38 16.97 -4.33
N PHE A 357 15.99 16.24 -5.27
CA PHE A 357 16.61 14.96 -5.00
C PHE A 357 17.72 15.07 -3.95
N LYS A 358 18.65 16.03 -4.11
CA LYS A 358 19.72 16.26 -3.13
C LYS A 358 19.15 16.57 -1.74
N ARG A 359 18.15 17.44 -1.65
CA ARG A 359 17.46 17.73 -0.38
C ARG A 359 16.80 16.50 0.22
N SER A 360 16.20 15.63 -0.61
CA SER A 360 15.53 14.43 -0.11
C SER A 360 16.51 13.44 0.55
N ILE A 361 17.74 13.29 0.04
CA ILE A 361 18.75 12.44 0.68
C ILE A 361 19.08 12.94 2.09
N ILE A 362 19.15 14.25 2.29
CA ILE A 362 19.54 14.83 3.57
C ILE A 362 18.39 14.86 4.57
N HIS A 363 17.16 15.17 4.11
CA HIS A 363 16.06 15.55 4.99
C HIS A 363 14.88 14.55 5.03
N SER A 364 14.75 13.59 4.09
CA SER A 364 13.61 12.69 4.09
C SER A 364 13.49 11.86 5.38
N LYS A 365 14.59 11.56 6.04
CA LYS A 365 14.60 10.86 7.34
C LYS A 365 13.80 11.58 8.43
N ASP A 366 13.72 12.91 8.36
CA ASP A 366 13.06 13.73 9.38
C ASP A 366 11.51 13.74 9.21
N SER A 367 11.00 13.18 8.10
CA SER A 367 9.56 13.17 7.79
C SER A 367 8.74 12.22 8.66
N ARG A 368 9.35 11.17 9.22
CA ARG A 368 8.67 10.16 10.05
C ARG A 368 9.57 9.65 11.17
N PRO A 369 9.05 9.40 12.39
CA PRO A 369 9.81 8.92 13.53
C PRO A 369 10.11 7.41 13.43
N LYS A 370 10.78 6.99 12.37
CA LYS A 370 11.09 5.59 12.07
C LYS A 370 12.55 5.47 11.66
N PHE A 371 13.35 4.76 12.47
CA PHE A 371 14.77 4.56 12.16
C PHE A 371 14.94 3.76 10.86
N THR A 372 15.79 4.26 9.97
CA THR A 372 16.06 3.68 8.65
C THR A 372 17.54 3.81 8.29
N SER A 373 17.94 3.25 7.17
CA SER A 373 19.29 3.45 6.59
C SER A 373 19.66 4.92 6.43
N SER A 374 18.68 5.80 6.15
CA SER A 374 18.92 7.25 6.07
C SER A 374 19.25 7.87 7.44
N HIS A 375 18.62 7.39 8.52
CA HIS A 375 19.00 7.80 9.88
C HIS A 375 20.40 7.32 10.23
N TYR A 376 20.70 6.05 9.92
CA TYR A 376 22.02 5.49 10.19
C TYR A 376 23.12 6.21 9.39
N ALA A 377 22.87 6.52 8.11
CA ALA A 377 23.78 7.34 7.32
C ALA A 377 24.00 8.75 7.93
N GLY A 378 22.95 9.32 8.54
CA GLY A 378 23.04 10.57 9.30
C GLY A 378 23.92 10.46 10.55
N GLU A 379 23.76 9.38 11.33
CA GLU A 379 24.61 9.10 12.50
C GLU A 379 26.09 8.91 12.12
N LEU A 380 26.34 8.35 10.93
CA LEU A 380 27.68 8.21 10.38
C LEU A 380 28.26 9.52 9.81
N GLY A 381 27.45 10.58 9.70
CA GLY A 381 27.86 11.87 9.09
C GLY A 381 28.05 11.81 7.58
N MET A 382 27.39 10.84 6.88
CA MET A 382 27.63 10.56 5.46
C MET A 382 26.57 11.10 4.50
N LEU A 383 25.51 11.74 4.98
CA LEU A 383 24.38 12.14 4.12
C LEU A 383 24.78 13.11 2.99
N GLU A 384 25.65 14.07 3.26
CA GLU A 384 26.12 15.02 2.23
C GLU A 384 26.94 14.30 1.15
N GLU A 385 27.86 13.41 1.55
CA GLU A 385 28.65 12.59 0.63
C GLU A 385 27.76 11.70 -0.23
N ILE A 386 26.77 11.02 0.38
CA ILE A 386 25.80 10.19 -0.32
C ILE A 386 24.99 11.03 -1.32
N ALA A 387 24.56 12.22 -0.91
CA ALA A 387 23.82 13.13 -1.78
C ALA A 387 24.61 13.55 -3.02
N GLU A 388 25.91 13.83 -2.89
CA GLU A 388 26.78 14.17 -4.03
C GLU A 388 27.00 12.95 -4.96
N ILE A 389 27.29 11.78 -4.39
CA ILE A 389 27.49 10.54 -5.17
C ILE A 389 26.23 10.18 -5.95
N LEU A 390 25.07 10.15 -5.29
CA LEU A 390 23.82 9.77 -5.93
C LEU A 390 23.30 10.82 -6.91
N ASN A 391 23.53 12.09 -6.62
CA ASN A 391 23.19 13.18 -7.53
C ASN A 391 23.96 13.05 -8.85
N LYS A 392 25.28 12.79 -8.78
CA LYS A 392 26.09 12.51 -9.96
C LYS A 392 25.58 11.27 -10.71
N LYS A 393 25.25 10.21 -10.00
CA LYS A 393 24.77 8.96 -10.60
C LYS A 393 23.48 9.11 -11.40
N PHE A 394 22.51 9.88 -10.89
CA PHE A 394 21.16 9.96 -11.48
C PHE A 394 20.97 11.15 -12.42
N TYR A 395 21.85 12.17 -12.42
CA TYR A 395 21.66 13.39 -13.19
C TYR A 395 22.85 13.79 -14.07
N GLU A 396 23.97 13.07 -14.02
CA GLU A 396 25.16 13.27 -14.88
C GLU A 396 25.49 12.00 -15.69
#